data_66d1c90cde557eb31c95e41249f6e109
#
_entry.id   66d1c90cde557eb31c95e41249f6e109
#
_cell.length_a   1.000
_cell.length_b   1.000
_cell.length_c   1.000
_cell.angle_alpha   90.00
_cell.angle_beta   90.00
_cell.angle_gamma   90.00
#
_symmetry.space_group_name_H-M   'P 1'
#
loop_
_entity.id
_entity.type
_entity.pdbx_description
1 polymer ?
#
loop_
_entity_poly.entity_id
_entity_poly.type
_entity_poly.pdbx_seq_one_letter_code
_entity_poly.pdbx_strand_id
1 'polypeptide(L)'
;MTIVPLSLPSLRLALAEGWRLANVTRGVSIAYSALFTLGGLLIIGGLLANGLTPFIIAAAGAFMLIGPPVLAGFFGIAQASEAGEKLGIGAIVSGFRNASSAIWVIALVCALLFMIFVTDAAILYSYMIGSTPVWLSDLLPATKGLLSFLKWGSASGFVVALLLFCFSAFSVPLLCDRRASLVAAVSTSVKIVFGSFVPAMLWAALLSSLIIGSILLLPLLPLTLPWLAYASRALYRKTLPTE
;
A
#
# COMPACT_ATOMS: atom_id res chain seq x y z
N MET A 1 -12.43 -22.79 1.43
CA MET A 1 -11.54 -21.89 2.17
C MET A 1 -12.22 -21.49 3.46
N THR A 2 -11.68 -21.93 4.57
CA THR A 2 -12.12 -21.50 5.90
C THR A 2 -11.59 -20.10 6.19
N ILE A 3 -12.49 -19.19 6.59
CA ILE A 3 -12.13 -17.82 6.94
C ILE A 3 -12.07 -17.73 8.46
N VAL A 4 -10.88 -17.44 9.00
CA VAL A 4 -10.70 -17.15 10.42
C VAL A 4 -10.88 -15.64 10.64
N PRO A 5 -11.79 -15.20 11.53
CA PRO A 5 -12.01 -13.78 11.79
C PRO A 5 -10.73 -13.06 12.23
N LEU A 6 -10.56 -11.82 11.75
CA LEU A 6 -9.48 -10.96 12.23
C LEU A 6 -9.68 -10.60 13.70
N SER A 7 -8.57 -10.54 14.43
CA SER A 7 -8.57 -10.17 15.84
C SER A 7 -7.35 -9.28 16.15
N LEU A 8 -7.42 -8.47 17.22
CA LEU A 8 -6.27 -7.65 17.64
C LEU A 8 -5.01 -8.47 17.93
N PRO A 9 -5.09 -9.65 18.59
CA PRO A 9 -3.92 -10.52 18.75
C PRO A 9 -3.34 -10.97 17.41
N SER A 10 -4.18 -11.30 16.41
CA SER A 10 -3.68 -11.71 15.08
C SER A 10 -2.92 -10.59 14.36
N LEU A 11 -3.33 -9.32 14.52
CA LEU A 11 -2.62 -8.16 13.99
C LEU A 11 -1.23 -8.01 14.63
N ARG A 12 -1.14 -8.10 15.96
CA ARG A 12 0.12 -8.01 16.69
C ARG A 12 1.09 -9.12 16.29
N LEU A 13 0.60 -10.34 16.21
CA LEU A 13 1.40 -11.49 15.78
C LEU A 13 1.90 -11.34 14.34
N ALA A 14 1.05 -10.83 13.44
CA ALA A 14 1.42 -10.57 12.05
C ALA A 14 2.53 -9.51 11.95
N LEU A 15 2.46 -8.44 12.74
CA LEU A 15 3.51 -7.41 12.80
C LEU A 15 4.84 -7.97 13.32
N ALA A 16 4.81 -8.78 14.38
CA ALA A 16 6.01 -9.40 14.94
C ALA A 16 6.66 -10.37 13.95
N GLU A 17 5.85 -11.20 13.28
CA GLU A 17 6.30 -12.16 12.27
C GLU A 17 6.87 -11.44 11.03
N GLY A 18 6.18 -10.38 10.56
CA GLY A 18 6.66 -9.53 9.49
C GLY A 18 8.00 -8.86 9.82
N TRP A 19 8.18 -8.38 11.04
CA TRP A 19 9.44 -7.80 11.50
C TRP A 19 10.56 -8.81 11.52
N ARG A 20 10.30 -10.02 12.05
CA ARG A 20 11.27 -11.11 12.06
C ARG A 20 11.74 -11.45 10.64
N LEU A 21 10.81 -11.62 9.70
CA LEU A 21 11.15 -11.95 8.33
C LEU A 21 11.89 -10.80 7.62
N ALA A 22 11.50 -9.55 7.86
CA ALA A 22 12.20 -8.39 7.33
C ALA A 22 13.67 -8.32 7.81
N ASN A 23 13.95 -8.71 9.05
CA ASN A 23 15.32 -8.78 9.56
C ASN A 23 16.13 -9.92 8.94
N VAL A 24 15.52 -11.09 8.73
CA VAL A 24 16.19 -12.24 8.10
C VAL A 24 16.54 -11.95 6.64
N THR A 25 15.65 -11.25 5.92
CA THR A 25 15.80 -10.94 4.49
C THR A 25 16.35 -9.54 4.23
N ARG A 26 16.90 -8.87 5.25
CA ARG A 26 17.17 -7.43 5.31
C ARG A 26 17.87 -6.88 4.07
N GLY A 27 18.95 -7.50 3.61
CA GLY A 27 19.74 -6.98 2.49
C GLY A 27 18.94 -6.85 1.20
N VAL A 28 18.29 -7.94 0.78
CA VAL A 28 17.51 -7.99 -0.47
C VAL A 28 16.24 -7.15 -0.35
N SER A 29 15.60 -7.18 0.80
CA SER A 29 14.35 -6.42 1.05
C SER A 29 14.60 -4.92 1.03
N ILE A 30 15.69 -4.43 1.64
CA ILE A 30 16.06 -3.01 1.59
C ILE A 30 16.45 -2.60 0.18
N ALA A 31 17.24 -3.41 -0.55
CA ALA A 31 17.62 -3.11 -1.93
C ALA A 31 16.39 -3.01 -2.84
N TYR A 32 15.43 -3.91 -2.69
CA TYR A 32 14.17 -3.85 -3.44
C TYR A 32 13.33 -2.62 -3.06
N SER A 33 13.25 -2.29 -1.77
CA SER A 33 12.53 -1.11 -1.29
C SER A 33 13.16 0.20 -1.73
N ALA A 34 14.50 0.25 -1.82
CA ALA A 34 15.24 1.43 -2.23
C ALA A 34 14.83 1.92 -3.63
N LEU A 35 14.46 1.01 -4.53
CA LEU A 35 13.95 1.35 -5.86
C LEU A 35 12.70 2.24 -5.76
N PHE A 36 11.77 1.89 -4.87
CA PHE A 36 10.53 2.65 -4.65
C PHE A 36 10.78 3.94 -3.89
N THR A 37 11.75 3.94 -2.98
CA THR A 37 12.16 5.15 -2.24
C THR A 37 12.74 6.18 -3.20
N LEU A 38 13.58 5.78 -4.14
CA LEU A 38 14.13 6.66 -5.18
C LEU A 38 13.01 7.22 -6.08
N GLY A 39 12.07 6.39 -6.50
CA GLY A 39 10.89 6.83 -7.24
C GLY A 39 10.08 7.87 -6.46
N GLY A 40 9.82 7.61 -5.17
CA GLY A 40 9.14 8.53 -4.27
C GLY A 40 9.87 9.87 -4.11
N LEU A 41 11.20 9.83 -3.97
CA LEU A 41 12.05 11.04 -3.91
C LEU A 41 11.91 11.90 -5.16
N LEU A 42 11.93 11.29 -6.34
CA LEU A 42 11.77 12.00 -7.60
C LEU A 42 10.39 12.65 -7.73
N ILE A 43 9.33 11.93 -7.35
CA ILE A 43 7.95 12.44 -7.41
C ILE A 43 7.75 13.57 -6.41
N ILE A 44 8.11 13.37 -5.14
CA ILE A 44 7.93 14.38 -4.09
C ILE A 44 8.84 15.59 -4.36
N GLY A 45 10.08 15.37 -4.75
CA GLY A 45 11.00 16.45 -5.14
C GLY A 45 10.46 17.28 -6.30
N GLY A 46 9.89 16.62 -7.32
CA GLY A 46 9.24 17.29 -8.43
C GLY A 46 8.02 18.12 -8.01
N LEU A 47 7.17 17.60 -7.12
CA LEU A 47 6.02 18.34 -6.59
C LEU A 47 6.44 19.57 -5.78
N LEU A 48 7.46 19.41 -4.92
CA LEU A 48 8.00 20.51 -4.13
C LEU A 48 8.63 21.60 -5.03
N ALA A 49 9.40 21.19 -6.04
CA ALA A 49 10.04 22.12 -6.96
C ALA A 49 9.07 22.94 -7.82
N ASN A 50 7.84 22.45 -8.02
CA ASN A 50 6.81 23.13 -8.80
C ASN A 50 5.71 23.79 -7.95
N GLY A 51 5.87 23.90 -6.64
CA GLY A 51 4.86 24.51 -5.75
C GLY A 51 3.55 23.74 -5.68
N LEU A 52 3.58 22.41 -5.87
CA LEU A 52 2.44 21.52 -5.81
C LEU A 52 2.40 20.73 -4.50
N THR A 53 2.82 21.38 -3.40
CA THR A 53 2.93 20.76 -2.07
C THR A 53 1.66 20.03 -1.59
N PRO A 54 0.42 20.55 -1.80
CA PRO A 54 -0.79 19.83 -1.37
C PRO A 54 -0.99 18.46 -2.03
N PHE A 55 -0.38 18.24 -3.21
CA PHE A 55 -0.44 16.96 -3.91
C PHE A 55 0.50 15.88 -3.35
N ILE A 56 1.37 16.20 -2.39
CA ILE A 56 2.22 15.19 -1.73
C ILE A 56 1.38 14.10 -1.07
N ILE A 57 0.24 14.46 -0.46
CA ILE A 57 -0.68 13.48 0.15
C ILE A 57 -1.27 12.57 -0.93
N ALA A 58 -1.66 13.13 -2.08
CA ALA A 58 -2.14 12.34 -3.21
C ALA A 58 -1.03 11.44 -3.77
N ALA A 59 0.19 11.94 -3.89
CA ALA A 59 1.35 11.15 -4.33
C ALA A 59 1.70 10.03 -3.33
N ALA A 60 1.56 10.27 -2.02
CA ALA A 60 1.70 9.25 -1.01
C ALA A 60 0.62 8.15 -1.15
N GLY A 61 -0.63 8.55 -1.47
CA GLY A 61 -1.69 7.62 -1.82
C GLY A 61 -1.39 6.79 -3.08
N ALA A 62 -0.72 7.38 -4.08
CA ALA A 62 -0.27 6.66 -5.28
C ALA A 62 0.63 5.48 -4.97
N PHE A 63 1.41 5.57 -3.93
CA PHE A 63 2.27 4.47 -3.50
C PHE A 63 1.48 3.20 -3.13
N MET A 64 0.26 3.36 -2.63
CA MET A 64 -0.63 2.23 -2.33
C MET A 64 -1.14 1.50 -3.59
N LEU A 65 -1.05 2.14 -4.76
CA LEU A 65 -1.51 1.58 -6.03
C LEU A 65 -0.51 0.65 -6.69
N ILE A 66 0.77 0.99 -6.55
CA ILE A 66 1.85 0.12 -7.00
C ILE A 66 1.94 -1.09 -6.05
N GLY A 67 1.17 -1.06 -4.95
CA GLY A 67 1.13 -2.09 -3.91
C GLY A 67 1.01 -3.53 -4.44
N PRO A 68 0.03 -3.87 -5.31
CA PRO A 68 -0.14 -5.24 -5.75
C PRO A 68 1.10 -5.86 -6.42
N PRO A 69 1.74 -5.25 -7.44
CA PRO A 69 2.99 -5.75 -8.01
C PRO A 69 4.14 -5.75 -7.00
N VAL A 70 4.29 -4.69 -6.21
CA VAL A 70 5.35 -4.59 -5.20
C VAL A 70 5.27 -5.74 -4.19
N LEU A 71 4.07 -6.08 -3.73
CA LEU A 71 3.85 -7.19 -2.81
C LEU A 71 4.26 -8.54 -3.42
N ALA A 72 4.05 -8.76 -4.73
CA ALA A 72 4.46 -10.00 -5.38
C ALA A 72 5.98 -10.21 -5.27
N GLY A 73 6.80 -9.17 -5.43
CA GLY A 73 8.25 -9.25 -5.24
C GLY A 73 8.64 -9.60 -3.81
N PHE A 74 8.04 -8.96 -2.80
CA PHE A 74 8.28 -9.29 -1.39
C PHE A 74 7.83 -10.70 -1.04
N PHE A 75 6.71 -11.17 -1.60
CA PHE A 75 6.23 -12.53 -1.35
C PHE A 75 7.17 -13.57 -1.98
N GLY A 76 7.79 -13.28 -3.13
CA GLY A 76 8.84 -14.10 -3.70
C GLY A 76 10.08 -14.21 -2.79
N ILE A 77 10.52 -13.09 -2.21
CA ILE A 77 11.62 -13.10 -1.23
C ILE A 77 11.23 -13.93 0.01
N ALA A 78 9.99 -13.77 0.50
CA ALA A 78 9.51 -14.53 1.65
C ALA A 78 9.46 -16.04 1.38
N GLN A 79 8.96 -16.44 0.20
CA GLN A 79 8.91 -17.84 -0.21
C GLN A 79 10.31 -18.45 -0.34
N ALA A 80 11.26 -17.74 -0.99
CA ALA A 80 12.64 -18.18 -1.11
C ALA A 80 13.32 -18.32 0.27
N SER A 81 13.07 -17.39 1.20
CA SER A 81 13.57 -17.46 2.57
C SER A 81 13.04 -18.68 3.32
N GLU A 82 11.76 -19.00 3.18
CA GLU A 82 11.12 -20.16 3.80
C GLU A 82 11.61 -21.50 3.20
N ALA A 83 11.92 -21.49 1.90
CA ALA A 83 12.47 -22.65 1.21
C ALA A 83 13.99 -22.84 1.45
N GLY A 84 14.65 -21.92 2.17
CA GLY A 84 16.11 -21.95 2.39
C GLY A 84 16.93 -21.68 1.11
N GLU A 85 16.31 -21.05 0.11
CA GLU A 85 16.92 -20.71 -1.17
C GLU A 85 17.79 -19.45 -1.06
N LYS A 86 18.66 -19.24 -2.06
CA LYS A 86 19.48 -18.03 -2.13
C LYS A 86 18.62 -16.78 -2.31
N LEU A 87 18.75 -15.83 -1.39
CA LEU A 87 18.06 -14.54 -1.45
C LEU A 87 18.77 -13.63 -2.46
N GLY A 88 18.04 -13.15 -3.44
CA GLY A 88 18.57 -12.28 -4.49
C GLY A 88 17.49 -11.82 -5.47
N ILE A 89 17.91 -11.23 -6.58
CA ILE A 89 17.01 -10.78 -7.66
C ILE A 89 16.15 -11.94 -8.19
N GLY A 90 16.69 -13.16 -8.23
CA GLY A 90 15.95 -14.35 -8.64
C GLY A 90 14.70 -14.60 -7.79
N ALA A 91 14.78 -14.38 -6.47
CA ALA A 91 13.64 -14.52 -5.57
C ALA A 91 12.55 -13.48 -5.86
N ILE A 92 12.92 -12.23 -6.19
CA ILE A 92 11.98 -11.17 -6.58
C ILE A 92 11.29 -11.54 -7.89
N VAL A 93 12.08 -11.94 -8.91
CA VAL A 93 11.54 -12.32 -10.22
C VAL A 93 10.63 -13.55 -10.12
N SER A 94 10.99 -14.54 -9.28
CA SER A 94 10.15 -15.72 -9.05
C SER A 94 8.80 -15.33 -8.43
N GLY A 95 8.77 -14.36 -7.53
CA GLY A 95 7.52 -13.82 -6.97
C GLY A 95 6.58 -13.29 -8.05
N PHE A 96 7.10 -12.53 -9.02
CA PHE A 96 6.30 -12.06 -10.17
C PHE A 96 5.86 -13.19 -11.10
N ARG A 97 6.75 -14.14 -11.38
CA ARG A 97 6.44 -15.28 -12.27
C ARG A 97 5.43 -16.24 -11.65
N ASN A 98 5.51 -16.43 -10.33
CA ASN A 98 4.63 -17.32 -9.60
C ASN A 98 3.26 -16.69 -9.29
N ALA A 99 3.16 -15.37 -9.30
CA ALA A 99 1.88 -14.70 -9.13
C ALA A 99 0.92 -14.99 -10.31
N SER A 100 -0.38 -14.98 -10.02
CA SER A 100 -1.40 -15.06 -11.07
C SER A 100 -1.37 -13.83 -11.97
N SER A 101 -1.59 -14.01 -13.27
CA SER A 101 -1.75 -12.86 -14.20
C SER A 101 -2.89 -11.92 -13.80
N ALA A 102 -3.86 -12.41 -13.03
CA ALA A 102 -4.94 -11.60 -12.47
C ALA A 102 -4.47 -10.49 -11.52
N ILE A 103 -3.24 -10.54 -11.01
CA ILE A 103 -2.66 -9.46 -10.19
C ILE A 103 -2.52 -8.16 -10.99
N TRP A 104 -2.25 -8.25 -12.30
CA TRP A 104 -2.19 -7.10 -13.18
C TRP A 104 -3.54 -6.45 -13.41
N VAL A 105 -4.63 -7.26 -13.39
CA VAL A 105 -5.99 -6.73 -13.45
C VAL A 105 -6.32 -5.94 -12.19
N ILE A 106 -5.97 -6.44 -11.00
CA ILE A 106 -6.12 -5.69 -9.75
C ILE A 106 -5.27 -4.42 -9.78
N ALA A 107 -4.03 -4.51 -10.23
CA ALA A 107 -3.17 -3.33 -10.35
C ALA A 107 -3.78 -2.28 -11.30
N LEU A 108 -4.37 -2.70 -12.41
CA LEU A 108 -5.06 -1.79 -13.34
C LEU A 108 -6.29 -1.15 -12.68
N VAL A 109 -7.12 -1.92 -11.98
CA VAL A 109 -8.29 -1.38 -11.25
C VAL A 109 -7.83 -0.38 -10.19
N CYS A 110 -6.79 -0.71 -9.44
CA CYS A 110 -6.20 0.22 -8.48
C CYS A 110 -5.71 1.51 -9.17
N ALA A 111 -5.01 1.39 -10.32
CA ALA A 111 -4.54 2.53 -11.08
C ALA A 111 -5.70 3.42 -11.58
N LEU A 112 -6.79 2.82 -12.05
CA LEU A 112 -7.98 3.56 -12.49
C LEU A 112 -8.64 4.31 -11.32
N LEU A 113 -8.84 3.67 -10.18
CA LEU A 113 -9.38 4.32 -8.98
C LEU A 113 -8.51 5.49 -8.52
N PHE A 114 -7.20 5.32 -8.63
CA PHE A 114 -6.29 6.41 -8.34
C PHE A 114 -6.37 7.55 -9.34
N MET A 115 -6.42 7.27 -10.62
CA MET A 115 -6.59 8.31 -11.64
C MET A 115 -7.87 9.12 -11.39
N ILE A 116 -8.96 8.46 -10.97
CA ILE A 116 -10.18 9.13 -10.53
C ILE A 116 -9.88 10.07 -9.36
N PHE A 117 -9.17 9.58 -8.34
CA PHE A 117 -8.81 10.39 -7.19
C PHE A 117 -7.91 11.58 -7.54
N VAL A 118 -6.88 11.38 -8.38
CA VAL A 118 -5.99 12.46 -8.83
C VAL A 118 -6.76 13.51 -9.62
N THR A 119 -7.69 13.08 -10.50
CA THR A 119 -8.54 13.99 -11.28
C THR A 119 -9.46 14.79 -10.35
N ASP A 120 -10.10 14.14 -9.38
CA ASP A 120 -10.93 14.81 -8.38
C ASP A 120 -10.11 15.82 -7.57
N ALA A 121 -8.94 15.43 -7.08
CA ALA A 121 -8.03 16.32 -6.36
C ALA A 121 -7.58 17.52 -7.21
N ALA A 122 -7.34 17.32 -8.50
CA ALA A 122 -6.97 18.40 -9.42
C ALA A 122 -8.13 19.39 -9.65
N ILE A 123 -9.35 18.88 -9.79
CA ILE A 123 -10.56 19.69 -9.90
C ILE A 123 -10.79 20.51 -8.64
N LEU A 124 -10.72 19.86 -7.47
CA LEU A 124 -10.87 20.53 -6.17
C LEU A 124 -9.79 21.59 -5.97
N TYR A 125 -8.53 21.30 -6.34
CA TYR A 125 -7.45 22.26 -6.26
C TYR A 125 -7.72 23.50 -7.13
N SER A 126 -8.06 23.28 -8.40
CA SER A 126 -8.37 24.36 -9.34
C SER A 126 -9.54 25.24 -8.89
N TYR A 127 -10.58 24.62 -8.30
CA TYR A 127 -11.76 25.34 -7.83
C TYR A 127 -11.52 26.11 -6.52
N MET A 128 -10.77 25.56 -5.57
CA MET A 128 -10.60 26.11 -4.23
C MET A 128 -9.38 27.00 -4.06
N ILE A 129 -8.32 26.75 -4.81
CA ILE A 129 -7.02 27.44 -4.70
C ILE A 129 -6.73 28.25 -5.98
N GLY A 130 -7.23 27.77 -7.12
CA GLY A 130 -6.96 28.35 -8.44
C GLY A 130 -5.62 27.87 -9.02
N SER A 131 -4.99 28.73 -9.82
CA SER A 131 -3.71 28.43 -10.49
C SER A 131 -2.48 28.86 -9.70
N THR A 132 -2.66 29.34 -8.46
CA THR A 132 -1.53 29.81 -7.65
C THR A 132 -0.71 28.63 -7.10
N PRO A 133 0.61 28.61 -7.27
CA PRO A 133 1.48 27.62 -6.61
C PRO A 133 1.35 27.72 -5.10
N VAL A 134 1.34 26.55 -4.43
CA VAL A 134 1.35 26.48 -2.97
C VAL A 134 2.65 25.81 -2.53
N TRP A 135 3.50 26.60 -1.89
CA TRP A 135 4.81 26.16 -1.38
C TRP A 135 4.66 25.58 0.03
N LEU A 136 5.68 24.89 0.50
CA LEU A 136 5.68 24.31 1.84
C LEU A 136 5.49 25.40 2.94
N SER A 137 6.04 26.61 2.71
CA SER A 137 5.87 27.75 3.59
C SER A 137 4.44 28.26 3.71
N ASP A 138 3.61 28.02 2.69
CA ASP A 138 2.23 28.53 2.61
C ASP A 138 1.24 27.61 3.33
N LEU A 139 1.69 26.45 3.79
CA LEU A 139 0.86 25.54 4.60
C LEU A 139 0.60 26.12 6.00
N LEU A 140 1.40 27.06 6.47
CA LEU A 140 1.25 27.76 7.74
C LEU A 140 1.60 29.27 7.56
N PRO A 141 0.63 30.21 7.69
CA PRO A 141 -0.79 30.02 8.03
C PRO A 141 -1.64 29.54 6.83
N ALA A 142 -2.48 28.52 7.04
CA ALA A 142 -3.31 27.96 5.98
C ALA A 142 -4.43 28.93 5.60
N THR A 143 -4.58 29.20 4.30
CA THR A 143 -5.72 29.97 3.77
C THR A 143 -7.03 29.17 3.87
N LYS A 144 -8.19 29.86 3.86
CA LYS A 144 -9.51 29.20 3.86
C LYS A 144 -9.67 28.23 2.68
N GLY A 145 -9.17 28.60 1.49
CA GLY A 145 -9.20 27.74 0.29
C GLY A 145 -8.37 26.48 0.49
N LEU A 146 -7.16 26.60 1.03
CA LEU A 146 -6.29 25.47 1.33
C LEU A 146 -6.91 24.52 2.35
N LEU A 147 -7.50 25.04 3.42
CA LEU A 147 -8.19 24.21 4.43
C LEU A 147 -9.40 23.48 3.84
N SER A 148 -10.19 24.13 2.98
CA SER A 148 -11.30 23.52 2.28
C SER A 148 -10.82 22.41 1.33
N PHE A 149 -9.75 22.65 0.57
CA PHE A 149 -9.13 21.65 -0.28
C PHE A 149 -8.66 20.43 0.51
N LEU A 150 -7.92 20.64 1.60
CA LEU A 150 -7.44 19.54 2.45
C LEU A 150 -8.60 18.73 3.04
N LYS A 151 -9.67 19.40 3.49
CA LYS A 151 -10.86 18.74 4.04
C LYS A 151 -11.56 17.85 3.01
N TRP A 152 -11.91 18.41 1.85
CA TRP A 152 -12.66 17.68 0.82
C TRP A 152 -11.79 16.66 0.08
N GLY A 153 -10.54 17.00 -0.22
CA GLY A 153 -9.58 16.07 -0.81
C GLY A 153 -9.25 14.89 0.11
N SER A 154 -9.17 15.12 1.43
CA SER A 154 -9.00 14.01 2.38
C SER A 154 -10.26 13.15 2.48
N ALA A 155 -11.45 13.73 2.39
CA ALA A 155 -12.70 12.97 2.42
C ALA A 155 -12.85 12.07 1.17
N SER A 156 -12.62 12.62 -0.03
CA SER A 156 -12.65 11.82 -1.27
C SER A 156 -11.55 10.77 -1.30
N GLY A 157 -10.34 11.15 -0.87
CA GLY A 157 -9.20 10.23 -0.73
C GLY A 157 -9.47 9.07 0.23
N PHE A 158 -10.14 9.33 1.34
CA PHE A 158 -10.53 8.28 2.28
C PHE A 158 -11.49 7.26 1.65
N VAL A 159 -12.50 7.72 0.90
CA VAL A 159 -13.43 6.83 0.20
C VAL A 159 -12.69 5.93 -0.81
N VAL A 160 -11.82 6.52 -1.63
CA VAL A 160 -11.04 5.77 -2.61
C VAL A 160 -10.08 4.80 -1.92
N ALA A 161 -9.40 5.22 -0.85
CA ALA A 161 -8.50 4.37 -0.08
C ALA A 161 -9.24 3.18 0.55
N LEU A 162 -10.47 3.39 1.06
CA LEU A 162 -11.30 2.32 1.60
C LEU A 162 -11.68 1.31 0.52
N LEU A 163 -12.09 1.77 -0.67
CA LEU A 163 -12.38 0.90 -1.80
C LEU A 163 -11.14 0.10 -2.20
N LEU A 164 -10.00 0.76 -2.36
CA LEU A 164 -8.72 0.11 -2.68
C LEU A 164 -8.36 -0.95 -1.65
N PHE A 165 -8.50 -0.64 -0.37
CA PHE A 165 -8.23 -1.58 0.71
C PHE A 165 -9.16 -2.79 0.65
N CYS A 166 -10.47 -2.59 0.49
CA CYS A 166 -11.44 -3.68 0.36
C CYS A 166 -11.12 -4.62 -0.81
N PHE A 167 -10.70 -4.06 -1.95
CA PHE A 167 -10.36 -4.84 -3.13
C PHE A 167 -9.01 -5.54 -3.04
N SER A 168 -7.99 -4.92 -2.44
CA SER A 168 -6.60 -5.38 -2.55
C SER A 168 -6.07 -6.12 -1.32
N ALA A 169 -6.55 -5.83 -0.12
CA ALA A 169 -5.93 -6.26 1.13
C ALA A 169 -5.67 -7.77 1.24
N PHE A 170 -6.64 -8.60 0.85
CA PHE A 170 -6.53 -10.06 0.88
C PHE A 170 -6.54 -10.69 -0.51
N SER A 171 -7.05 -10.00 -1.53
CA SER A 171 -7.05 -10.53 -2.89
C SER A 171 -5.65 -10.62 -3.48
N VAL A 172 -4.79 -9.61 -3.23
CA VAL A 172 -3.41 -9.62 -3.72
C VAL A 172 -2.62 -10.82 -3.19
N PRO A 173 -2.59 -11.09 -1.86
CA PRO A 173 -1.97 -12.31 -1.33
C PRO A 173 -2.53 -13.60 -1.94
N LEU A 174 -3.87 -13.71 -2.06
CA LEU A 174 -4.52 -14.89 -2.66
C LEU A 174 -4.08 -15.14 -4.11
N LEU A 175 -3.90 -14.07 -4.88
CA LEU A 175 -3.44 -14.15 -6.28
C LEU A 175 -1.94 -14.41 -6.38
N CYS A 176 -1.13 -13.88 -5.45
CA CYS A 176 0.29 -14.20 -5.38
C CYS A 176 0.52 -15.70 -5.12
N ASP A 177 -0.28 -16.31 -4.25
CA ASP A 177 -0.22 -17.74 -3.94
C ASP A 177 -1.04 -18.61 -4.93
N ARG A 178 -1.66 -18.04 -5.96
CA ARG A 178 -2.55 -18.71 -6.94
C ARG A 178 -3.67 -19.56 -6.32
N ARG A 179 -4.14 -19.17 -5.14
CA ARG A 179 -5.15 -19.93 -4.39
C ARG A 179 -6.59 -19.65 -4.81
N ALA A 180 -6.82 -18.63 -5.62
CA ALA A 180 -8.16 -18.24 -6.07
C ALA A 180 -8.14 -17.61 -7.46
N SER A 181 -9.29 -17.65 -8.15
CA SER A 181 -9.54 -16.82 -9.32
C SER A 181 -9.72 -15.35 -8.91
N LEU A 182 -9.64 -14.42 -9.87
CA LEU A 182 -9.78 -12.98 -9.61
C LEU A 182 -11.06 -12.66 -8.82
N VAL A 183 -12.21 -13.14 -9.31
CA VAL A 183 -13.52 -12.86 -8.69
C VAL A 183 -13.59 -13.48 -7.29
N ALA A 184 -13.13 -14.71 -7.12
CA ALA A 184 -13.11 -15.38 -5.82
C ALA A 184 -12.17 -14.67 -4.84
N ALA A 185 -11.00 -14.18 -5.29
CA ALA A 185 -10.06 -13.46 -4.46
C ALA A 185 -10.64 -12.12 -3.97
N VAL A 186 -11.23 -11.32 -4.88
CA VAL A 186 -11.86 -10.04 -4.53
C VAL A 186 -13.05 -10.24 -3.60
N SER A 187 -13.96 -11.18 -3.93
CA SER A 187 -15.11 -11.46 -3.07
C SER A 187 -14.72 -11.94 -1.67
N THR A 188 -13.65 -12.74 -1.56
CA THR A 188 -13.09 -13.18 -0.29
C THR A 188 -12.50 -12.00 0.50
N SER A 189 -11.76 -11.13 -0.17
CA SER A 189 -11.19 -9.90 0.46
C SER A 189 -12.30 -9.04 1.06
N VAL A 190 -13.34 -8.75 0.27
CA VAL A 190 -14.50 -7.97 0.73
C VAL A 190 -15.20 -8.64 1.91
N LYS A 191 -15.44 -9.95 1.84
CA LYS A 191 -16.05 -10.71 2.94
C LYS A 191 -15.24 -10.65 4.23
N ILE A 192 -13.91 -10.77 4.16
CA ILE A 192 -13.03 -10.67 5.34
C ILE A 192 -13.09 -9.27 5.93
N VAL A 193 -12.99 -8.23 5.11
CA VAL A 193 -13.01 -6.84 5.57
C VAL A 193 -14.33 -6.50 6.25
N PHE A 194 -15.47 -6.84 5.65
CA PHE A 194 -16.78 -6.57 6.26
C PHE A 194 -17.13 -7.53 7.39
N GLY A 195 -16.68 -8.78 7.34
CA GLY A 195 -16.89 -9.76 8.42
C GLY A 195 -16.09 -9.48 9.69
N SER A 196 -14.99 -8.71 9.58
CA SER A 196 -14.16 -8.30 10.71
C SER A 196 -13.84 -6.81 10.61
N PHE A 197 -14.87 -5.98 10.44
CA PHE A 197 -14.72 -4.57 10.05
C PHE A 197 -13.79 -3.76 10.95
N VAL A 198 -13.96 -3.82 12.27
CA VAL A 198 -13.15 -3.03 13.22
C VAL A 198 -11.67 -3.42 13.16
N PRO A 199 -11.28 -4.71 13.29
CA PRO A 199 -9.87 -5.10 13.11
C PRO A 199 -9.31 -4.78 11.72
N ALA A 200 -10.12 -4.91 10.66
CA ALA A 200 -9.71 -4.58 9.31
C ALA A 200 -9.43 -3.08 9.15
N MET A 201 -10.28 -2.21 9.71
CA MET A 201 -10.07 -0.76 9.68
C MET A 201 -8.86 -0.34 10.52
N LEU A 202 -8.64 -0.98 11.67
CA LEU A 202 -7.42 -0.75 12.45
C LEU A 202 -6.17 -1.14 11.68
N TRP A 203 -6.22 -2.26 10.93
CA TRP A 203 -5.13 -2.68 10.06
C TRP A 203 -4.90 -1.68 8.93
N ALA A 204 -5.96 -1.23 8.25
CA ALA A 204 -5.87 -0.21 7.21
C ALA A 204 -5.29 1.10 7.74
N ALA A 205 -5.76 1.57 8.89
CA ALA A 205 -5.25 2.79 9.53
C ALA A 205 -3.77 2.67 9.90
N LEU A 206 -3.36 1.52 10.45
CA LEU A 206 -1.96 1.24 10.79
C LEU A 206 -1.07 1.22 9.54
N LEU A 207 -1.47 0.51 8.48
CA LEU A 207 -0.73 0.48 7.22
C LEU A 207 -0.61 1.88 6.62
N SER A 208 -1.72 2.61 6.53
CA SER A 208 -1.75 3.96 5.97
C SER A 208 -0.88 4.93 6.77
N SER A 209 -0.99 4.92 8.10
CA SER A 209 -0.20 5.81 8.97
C SER A 209 1.30 5.53 8.87
N LEU A 210 1.71 4.26 8.88
CA LEU A 210 3.11 3.88 8.77
C LEU A 210 3.68 4.16 7.38
N ILE A 211 2.93 3.91 6.31
CA ILE A 211 3.39 4.19 4.95
C ILE A 211 3.46 5.70 4.71
N ILE A 212 2.41 6.46 5.04
CA ILE A 212 2.41 7.92 4.87
C ILE A 212 3.51 8.55 5.73
N GLY A 213 3.65 8.14 7.00
CA GLY A 213 4.73 8.60 7.86
C GLY A 213 6.12 8.29 7.30
N SER A 214 6.29 7.10 6.69
CA SER A 214 7.56 6.72 6.06
C SER A 214 7.83 7.46 4.75
N ILE A 215 6.80 7.90 4.03
CA ILE A 215 6.95 8.73 2.84
C ILE A 215 7.34 10.16 3.23
N LEU A 216 6.77 10.70 4.30
CA LEU A 216 7.17 11.99 4.85
C LEU A 216 8.60 11.96 5.40
N LEU A 217 9.03 10.82 5.95
CA LEU A 217 10.37 10.53 6.43
C LEU A 217 11.03 9.48 5.53
N LEU A 218 11.30 9.84 4.28
CA LEU A 218 11.74 8.95 3.20
C LEU A 218 12.82 7.92 3.58
N PRO A 219 13.82 8.22 4.45
CA PRO A 219 14.80 7.23 4.88
C PRO A 219 14.21 6.03 5.63
N LEU A 220 12.98 6.13 6.16
CA LEU A 220 12.31 5.03 6.85
C LEU A 220 11.62 4.05 5.89
N LEU A 221 11.28 4.49 4.68
CA LEU A 221 10.54 3.69 3.71
C LEU A 221 11.22 2.35 3.37
N PRO A 222 12.55 2.27 3.17
CA PRO A 222 13.24 1.00 2.91
C PRO A 222 13.13 -0.03 4.04
N LEU A 223 12.83 0.41 5.26
CA LEU A 223 12.66 -0.47 6.42
C LEU A 223 11.20 -0.84 6.66
N THR A 224 10.31 0.15 6.55
CA THR A 224 8.88 -0.05 6.85
C THR A 224 8.16 -0.82 5.76
N LEU A 225 8.52 -0.62 4.49
CA LEU A 225 7.86 -1.27 3.37
C LEU A 225 7.98 -2.80 3.41
N PRO A 226 9.18 -3.42 3.54
CA PRO A 226 9.29 -4.87 3.67
C PRO A 226 8.61 -5.40 4.93
N TRP A 227 8.75 -4.68 6.05
CA TRP A 227 8.08 -5.07 7.28
C TRP A 227 6.57 -5.20 7.09
N LEU A 228 5.91 -4.17 6.54
CA LEU A 228 4.47 -4.17 6.32
C LEU A 228 4.03 -5.17 5.25
N ALA A 229 4.83 -5.38 4.20
CA ALA A 229 4.56 -6.39 3.18
C ALA A 229 4.54 -7.81 3.79
N TYR A 230 5.54 -8.14 4.61
CA TYR A 230 5.60 -9.44 5.28
C TYR A 230 4.56 -9.58 6.39
N ALA A 231 4.24 -8.50 7.11
CA ALA A 231 3.17 -8.50 8.09
C ALA A 231 1.80 -8.74 7.41
N SER A 232 1.56 -8.13 6.24
CA SER A 232 0.34 -8.39 5.44
C SER A 232 0.26 -9.84 4.99
N ARG A 233 1.38 -10.44 4.57
CA ARG A 233 1.45 -11.87 4.23
C ARG A 233 1.18 -12.77 5.44
N ALA A 234 1.75 -12.45 6.59
CA ALA A 234 1.53 -13.19 7.82
C ALA A 234 0.05 -13.12 8.27
N LEU A 235 -0.55 -11.93 8.19
CA LEU A 235 -1.97 -11.73 8.50
C LEU A 235 -2.87 -12.54 7.56
N TYR A 236 -2.61 -12.48 6.26
CA TYR A 236 -3.31 -13.26 5.26
C TYR A 236 -3.28 -14.75 5.56
N ARG A 237 -2.11 -15.33 5.88
CA ARG A 237 -1.95 -16.76 6.20
C ARG A 237 -2.71 -17.17 7.46
N LYS A 238 -2.81 -16.27 8.45
CA LYS A 238 -3.59 -16.52 9.68
C LYS A 238 -5.10 -16.47 9.43
N THR A 239 -5.54 -15.60 8.51
CA THR A 239 -6.95 -15.42 8.18
C THR A 239 -7.46 -16.50 7.21
N LEU A 240 -6.58 -16.97 6.33
CA LEU A 240 -6.87 -18.00 5.31
C LEU A 240 -5.82 -19.13 5.40
N PRO A 241 -5.88 -19.98 6.44
CA PRO A 241 -4.95 -21.08 6.58
C PRO A 241 -5.02 -22.01 5.36
N THR A 242 -3.90 -22.65 5.03
CA THR A 242 -3.85 -23.80 4.13
C THR A 242 -4.28 -25.00 4.93
N GLU A 243 -5.34 -25.66 4.50
CA GLU A 243 -5.73 -26.99 5.01
C GLU A 243 -4.65 -28.00 4.69
#